data_de0810e451d94370a6b9b4a68366e965
#
_entry.id   de0810e451d94370a6b9b4a68366e965
#
_cell.length_a   1.000
_cell.length_b   1.000
_cell.length_c   1.000
_cell.angle_alpha   90.00
_cell.angle_beta   90.00
_cell.angle_gamma   90.00
#
_symmetry.space_group_name_H-M   'P 1'
#
loop_
_entity.id
_entity.type
_entity.pdbx_description
1 polymer ?
#
loop_
_entity_poly.entity_id
_entity_poly.type
_entity_poly.pdbx_seq_one_letter_code
_entity_poly.pdbx_strand_id
1 'polypeptide(L)'
;IDLARWAAHRWAGRIQHFLGAASPPNASAARISGQPRVADAASSAKRRVLPPRTIFRLAPAASRTELWELVGTCGDLLVVCPTLAMVSEVVTELRKRNLRVNRYPENWGGAASGGTVVGTRTAILATMPACGAIVVLDEHDDALQNPGSPTWNVREIAFERGRRLKIPVVLVSPTPTLEALQRAELRTTDRKTERQGWAKLQIVDRRDEDVARS
;
A
#
# COMPACT_ATOMS: atom_id res chain seq x y z
N ILE A 1 -2.23 -12.80 -15.19
CA ILE A 1 -3.29 -12.79 -16.23
C ILE A 1 -4.68 -12.84 -15.57
N ASP A 2 -4.94 -13.75 -14.63
CA ASP A 2 -6.28 -13.94 -14.04
C ASP A 2 -6.78 -12.75 -13.23
N LEU A 3 -5.88 -12.05 -12.53
CA LEU A 3 -6.23 -10.80 -11.86
C LEU A 3 -6.64 -9.71 -12.86
N ALA A 4 -5.93 -9.60 -13.99
CA ALA A 4 -6.25 -8.64 -15.04
C ALA A 4 -7.58 -8.97 -15.74
N ARG A 5 -7.92 -10.24 -15.94
CA ARG A 5 -9.23 -10.67 -16.46
C ARG A 5 -10.35 -10.29 -15.51
N TRP A 6 -10.17 -10.56 -14.21
CA TRP A 6 -11.14 -10.20 -13.20
C TRP A 6 -11.35 -8.68 -13.16
N ALA A 7 -10.26 -7.90 -13.19
CA ALA A 7 -10.34 -6.45 -13.20
C ALA A 7 -11.05 -5.93 -14.47
N ALA A 8 -10.75 -6.48 -15.64
CA ALA A 8 -11.43 -6.14 -16.89
C ALA A 8 -12.94 -6.41 -16.80
N HIS A 9 -13.34 -7.54 -16.24
CA HIS A 9 -14.76 -7.86 -16.03
C HIS A 9 -15.41 -6.93 -14.99
N ARG A 10 -14.71 -6.67 -13.87
CA ARG A 10 -15.24 -5.86 -12.75
C ARG A 10 -15.53 -4.42 -13.14
N TRP A 11 -14.74 -3.84 -14.03
CA TRP A 11 -14.88 -2.44 -14.48
C TRP A 11 -15.24 -2.29 -15.96
N ALA A 12 -15.80 -3.33 -16.57
CA ALA A 12 -16.21 -3.33 -17.97
C ALA A 12 -15.13 -2.81 -18.94
N GLY A 13 -13.85 -3.07 -18.61
CA GLY A 13 -12.70 -2.62 -19.37
C GLY A 13 -12.09 -3.72 -20.22
N ARG A 14 -11.13 -3.33 -21.06
CA ARG A 14 -10.33 -4.31 -21.81
C ARG A 14 -9.17 -4.82 -20.97
N ILE A 15 -8.85 -6.11 -21.04
CA ILE A 15 -7.74 -6.72 -20.30
C ILE A 15 -6.40 -6.03 -20.60
N GLN A 16 -6.23 -5.51 -21.82
CA GLN A 16 -5.02 -4.80 -22.25
C GLN A 16 -4.71 -3.56 -21.40
N HIS A 17 -5.73 -2.85 -20.89
CA HIS A 17 -5.53 -1.70 -20.00
C HIS A 17 -4.85 -2.12 -18.69
N PHE A 18 -5.25 -3.25 -18.13
CA PHE A 18 -4.66 -3.76 -16.88
C PHE A 18 -3.29 -4.40 -17.10
N LEU A 19 -3.09 -5.07 -18.23
CA LEU A 19 -1.77 -5.60 -18.60
C LEU A 19 -0.79 -4.46 -18.92
N GLY A 20 -1.24 -3.41 -19.61
CA GLY A 20 -0.44 -2.21 -19.85
C GLY A 20 -0.06 -1.50 -18.53
N ALA A 21 -1.01 -1.35 -17.61
CA ALA A 21 -0.74 -0.78 -16.29
C ALA A 21 0.20 -1.65 -15.43
N ALA A 22 0.19 -2.96 -15.63
CA ALA A 22 1.10 -3.90 -14.98
C ALA A 22 2.48 -3.97 -15.63
N SER A 23 2.64 -3.44 -16.83
CA SER A 23 3.90 -3.49 -17.58
C SER A 23 4.69 -2.20 -17.36
N PRO A 24 5.99 -2.29 -17.08
CA PRO A 24 6.82 -1.10 -16.95
C PRO A 24 6.93 -0.38 -18.31
N PRO A 25 6.97 0.96 -18.33
CA PRO A 25 6.92 1.75 -19.56
C PRO A 25 8.11 1.52 -20.51
N ASN A 26 9.20 0.94 -20.04
CA ASN A 26 10.39 0.61 -20.85
C ASN A 26 10.87 -0.80 -20.50
N ALA A 27 10.07 -1.80 -20.79
CA ALA A 27 10.40 -3.21 -20.57
C ALA A 27 11.46 -3.75 -21.55
N SER A 28 12.49 -2.95 -21.91
CA SER A 28 13.64 -3.49 -22.63
C SER A 28 14.41 -4.38 -21.66
N ALA A 29 14.37 -5.69 -21.95
CA ALA A 29 15.33 -6.73 -21.55
C ALA A 29 16.06 -6.59 -20.21
N ALA A 30 15.43 -6.03 -19.17
CA ALA A 30 15.96 -6.16 -17.83
C ALA A 30 15.93 -7.66 -17.51
N ARG A 31 17.08 -8.29 -17.56
CA ARG A 31 17.24 -9.69 -17.21
C ARG A 31 16.67 -9.87 -15.82
N ILE A 32 15.68 -10.75 -15.69
CA ILE A 32 15.27 -11.28 -14.40
C ILE A 32 16.50 -12.03 -13.89
N SER A 33 17.36 -11.34 -13.16
CA SER A 33 18.58 -11.90 -12.61
C SER A 33 18.24 -12.54 -11.28
N GLY A 34 18.23 -13.86 -11.25
CA GLY A 34 18.05 -14.67 -10.06
C GLY A 34 16.88 -15.64 -10.18
N GLN A 35 17.05 -16.83 -9.63
CA GLN A 35 15.92 -17.74 -9.41
C GLN A 35 14.90 -17.07 -8.49
N PRO A 36 13.58 -17.21 -8.77
CA PRO A 36 12.56 -16.76 -7.86
C PRO A 36 12.85 -17.38 -6.50
N ARG A 37 13.11 -16.58 -5.50
CA ARG A 37 13.17 -17.08 -4.12
C ARG A 37 11.76 -17.54 -3.78
N VAL A 38 11.56 -18.84 -3.76
CA VAL A 38 10.46 -19.41 -2.99
C VAL A 38 10.68 -18.90 -1.57
N ALA A 39 9.68 -18.24 -0.99
CA ALA A 39 9.77 -17.76 0.36
C ALA A 39 10.25 -18.92 1.23
N ASP A 40 11.47 -18.83 1.75
CA ASP A 40 11.93 -19.76 2.77
C ASP A 40 10.90 -19.69 3.89
N ALA A 41 10.21 -20.79 4.11
CA ALA A 41 9.23 -20.98 5.18
C ALA A 41 9.93 -21.00 6.56
N ALA A 42 10.99 -20.24 6.72
CA ALA A 42 11.87 -20.23 7.84
C ALA A 42 11.89 -18.88 8.54
N SER A 43 10.87 -18.63 9.30
CA SER A 43 11.02 -18.03 10.61
C SER A 43 9.91 -18.58 11.48
N SER A 44 10.24 -19.49 12.39
CA SER A 44 9.36 -20.03 13.44
C SER A 44 9.05 -19.00 14.55
N ALA A 45 9.31 -17.73 14.31
CA ALA A 45 8.77 -16.65 15.11
C ALA A 45 7.24 -16.73 14.99
N LYS A 46 6.52 -16.76 16.11
CA LYS A 46 5.07 -16.83 16.22
C LYS A 46 4.43 -15.92 15.16
N ARG A 47 4.03 -16.50 14.05
CA ARG A 47 3.39 -15.79 12.94
C ARG A 47 2.11 -15.17 13.50
N ARG A 48 2.09 -13.85 13.65
CA ARG A 48 0.87 -13.14 14.06
C ARG A 48 -0.17 -13.38 12.95
N VAL A 49 -1.24 -14.08 13.30
CA VAL A 49 -2.34 -14.30 12.34
C VAL A 49 -3.07 -12.98 12.20
N LEU A 50 -2.88 -12.33 11.06
CA LEU A 50 -3.63 -11.14 10.72
C LEU A 50 -4.98 -11.53 10.12
N PRO A 51 -6.06 -10.79 10.42
CA PRO A 51 -7.29 -10.92 9.68
C PRO A 51 -7.05 -10.77 8.17
N PRO A 52 -7.86 -11.42 7.32
CA PRO A 52 -7.70 -11.33 5.87
C PRO A 52 -7.77 -9.90 5.34
N ARG A 53 -8.50 -9.03 6.04
CA ARG A 53 -8.65 -7.61 5.71
C ARG A 53 -8.63 -6.81 6.99
N THR A 54 -7.71 -5.88 7.09
CA THR A 54 -7.55 -5.00 8.25
C THR A 54 -7.49 -3.55 7.78
N ILE A 55 -8.15 -2.66 8.48
CA ILE A 55 -7.91 -1.22 8.41
C ILE A 55 -7.09 -0.84 9.63
N PHE A 56 -5.94 -0.27 9.39
CA PHE A 56 -5.10 0.31 10.42
C PHE A 56 -5.28 1.83 10.42
N ARG A 57 -6.04 2.35 11.39
CA ARG A 57 -6.21 3.78 11.55
C ARG A 57 -4.94 4.35 12.16
N LEU A 58 -4.28 5.22 11.41
CA LEU A 58 -3.01 5.82 11.77
C LEU A 58 -3.10 7.33 11.55
N ALA A 59 -2.86 8.12 12.58
CA ALA A 59 -2.88 9.57 12.46
C ALA A 59 -1.79 10.08 11.49
N PRO A 60 -1.99 11.24 10.81
CA PRO A 60 -1.14 11.66 9.67
C PRO A 60 0.35 11.77 9.99
N ALA A 61 0.72 12.25 11.18
CA ALA A 61 2.11 12.41 11.61
C ALA A 61 2.59 11.28 12.54
N ALA A 62 1.79 10.23 12.74
CA ALA A 62 2.19 9.11 13.60
C ALA A 62 3.24 8.22 12.91
N SER A 63 4.12 7.64 13.71
CA SER A 63 5.10 6.68 13.21
C SER A 63 4.44 5.42 12.67
N ARG A 64 4.92 4.94 11.53
CA ARG A 64 4.48 3.66 10.92
C ARG A 64 5.15 2.43 11.57
N THR A 65 5.87 2.60 12.69
CA THR A 65 6.62 1.50 13.33
C THR A 65 5.72 0.33 13.68
N GLU A 66 4.59 0.60 14.35
CA GLU A 66 3.63 -0.45 14.72
C GLU A 66 3.04 -1.18 13.49
N LEU A 67 2.78 -0.45 12.42
CA LEU A 67 2.35 -1.04 11.15
C LEU A 67 3.39 -2.02 10.60
N TRP A 68 4.66 -1.61 10.55
CA TRP A 68 5.72 -2.48 10.02
C TRP A 68 6.00 -3.69 10.92
N GLU A 69 5.84 -3.55 12.23
CA GLU A 69 5.89 -4.69 13.16
C GLU A 69 4.71 -5.65 12.96
N LEU A 70 3.53 -5.10 12.67
CA LEU A 70 2.33 -5.87 12.41
C LEU A 70 2.48 -6.77 11.17
N VAL A 71 3.01 -6.23 10.07
CA VAL A 71 3.13 -6.95 8.80
C VAL A 71 4.50 -7.61 8.60
N GLY A 72 5.50 -7.28 9.40
CA GLY A 72 6.88 -7.74 9.22
C GLY A 72 7.07 -9.25 9.35
N THR A 73 6.14 -9.95 10.00
CA THR A 73 6.15 -11.42 10.11
C THR A 73 5.55 -12.12 8.90
N CYS A 74 4.98 -11.38 7.94
CA CYS A 74 4.32 -11.93 6.77
C CYS A 74 5.27 -12.30 5.62
N GLY A 75 6.54 -11.87 5.68
CA GLY A 75 7.50 -12.02 4.58
C GLY A 75 7.55 -10.80 3.67
N ASP A 76 7.74 -11.01 2.36
CA ASP A 76 7.82 -9.93 1.39
C ASP A 76 6.49 -9.18 1.26
N LEU A 77 6.55 -7.85 1.27
CA LEU A 77 5.38 -6.97 1.25
C LEU A 77 5.17 -6.35 -0.13
N LEU A 78 3.91 -6.17 -0.50
CA LEU A 78 3.52 -5.28 -1.58
C LEU A 78 2.93 -4.01 -0.96
N VAL A 79 3.66 -2.90 -1.06
CA VAL A 79 3.25 -1.61 -0.48
C VAL A 79 2.86 -0.64 -1.58
N VAL A 80 1.64 -0.14 -1.51
CA VAL A 80 1.11 0.85 -2.47
C VAL A 80 0.92 2.18 -1.75
N CYS A 81 1.49 3.23 -2.34
CA CYS A 81 1.47 4.60 -1.85
C CYS A 81 0.71 5.52 -2.83
N PRO A 82 0.04 6.59 -2.37
CA PRO A 82 -0.61 7.54 -3.27
C PRO A 82 0.39 8.37 -4.08
N THR A 83 1.56 8.71 -3.52
CA THR A 83 2.52 9.63 -4.12
C THR A 83 3.93 9.07 -4.24
N LEU A 84 4.72 9.58 -5.18
CA LEU A 84 6.14 9.24 -5.34
C LEU A 84 7.00 9.69 -4.15
N ALA A 85 6.62 10.79 -3.49
CA ALA A 85 7.27 11.25 -2.27
C ALA A 85 7.15 10.20 -1.18
N MET A 86 5.93 9.71 -0.92
CA MET A 86 5.69 8.65 0.06
C MET A 86 6.37 7.33 -0.31
N VAL A 87 6.43 6.97 -1.59
CA VAL A 87 7.23 5.81 -2.05
C VAL A 87 8.68 5.94 -1.59
N SER A 88 9.30 7.12 -1.76
CA SER A 88 10.69 7.35 -1.38
C SER A 88 10.92 7.26 0.13
N GLU A 89 10.00 7.81 0.93
CA GLU A 89 10.00 7.70 2.39
C GLU A 89 9.91 6.23 2.84
N VAL A 90 8.91 5.51 2.33
CA VAL A 90 8.66 4.11 2.70
C VAL A 90 9.83 3.20 2.28
N VAL A 91 10.40 3.42 1.09
CA VAL A 91 11.60 2.68 0.67
C VAL A 91 12.74 2.90 1.67
N THR A 92 12.94 4.14 2.13
CA THR A 92 13.97 4.48 3.12
C THR A 92 13.68 3.83 4.48
N GLU A 93 12.44 3.88 4.96
CA GLU A 93 12.02 3.25 6.21
C GLU A 93 12.23 1.74 6.20
N LEU A 94 11.83 1.06 5.12
CA LEU A 94 11.92 -0.39 5.02
C LEU A 94 13.38 -0.88 4.84
N ARG A 95 14.20 -0.10 4.11
CA ARG A 95 15.65 -0.38 4.00
C ARG A 95 16.38 -0.26 5.33
N LYS A 96 16.02 0.73 6.18
CA LYS A 96 16.55 0.85 7.55
C LYS A 96 16.20 -0.35 8.43
N ARG A 97 15.17 -1.12 8.07
CA ARG A 97 14.76 -2.38 8.71
C ARG A 97 15.40 -3.61 8.07
N ASN A 98 16.44 -3.41 7.23
CA ASN A 98 17.18 -4.46 6.52
C ASN A 98 16.32 -5.28 5.55
N LEU A 99 15.21 -4.74 5.05
CA LEU A 99 14.40 -5.40 4.03
C LEU A 99 14.99 -5.12 2.63
N ARG A 100 14.96 -6.14 1.76
CA ARG A 100 15.24 -5.96 0.34
C ARG A 100 14.04 -5.29 -0.32
N VAL A 101 14.21 -4.05 -0.77
CA VAL A 101 13.12 -3.23 -1.32
C VAL A 101 13.36 -2.90 -2.77
N ASN A 102 12.39 -3.22 -3.62
CA ASN A 102 12.32 -2.91 -5.03
C ASN A 102 11.32 -1.77 -5.27
N ARG A 103 11.77 -0.65 -5.81
CA ARG A 103 10.91 0.43 -6.22
C ARG A 103 10.26 0.10 -7.57
N TYR A 104 8.95 0.18 -7.64
CA TYR A 104 8.19 -0.12 -8.84
C TYR A 104 7.63 1.17 -9.46
N PRO A 105 7.70 1.34 -10.81
CA PRO A 105 8.11 0.36 -11.82
C PRO A 105 9.62 0.29 -12.11
N GLU A 106 10.45 1.16 -11.56
CA GLU A 106 11.86 1.33 -11.96
C GLU A 106 12.67 0.04 -11.82
N ASN A 107 12.45 -0.73 -10.74
CA ASN A 107 13.12 -2.02 -10.51
C ASN A 107 12.15 -3.21 -10.62
N TRP A 108 11.38 -3.26 -11.71
CA TRP A 108 10.41 -4.33 -11.93
C TRP A 108 11.07 -5.73 -12.04
N GLY A 109 12.26 -5.82 -12.63
CA GLY A 109 13.02 -7.08 -12.71
C GLY A 109 13.43 -7.59 -11.32
N GLY A 110 13.82 -6.67 -10.42
CA GLY A 110 14.07 -6.98 -9.02
C GLY A 110 12.79 -7.44 -8.30
N ALA A 111 11.66 -6.81 -8.56
CA ALA A 111 10.36 -7.22 -8.02
C ALA A 111 9.97 -8.63 -8.44
N ALA A 112 10.20 -8.99 -9.72
CA ALA A 112 9.95 -10.32 -10.24
C ALA A 112 10.91 -11.40 -9.68
N SER A 113 12.06 -10.98 -9.13
CA SER A 113 13.05 -11.86 -8.49
C SER A 113 12.82 -12.05 -6.99
N GLY A 114 11.87 -11.33 -6.37
CA GLY A 114 11.55 -11.38 -4.95
C GLY A 114 11.98 -10.15 -4.16
N GLY A 115 11.55 -10.07 -2.91
CA GLY A 115 11.71 -8.93 -2.03
C GLY A 115 10.47 -8.03 -1.99
N THR A 116 10.43 -7.14 -1.01
CA THR A 116 9.35 -6.18 -0.83
C THR A 116 9.28 -5.22 -2.02
N VAL A 117 8.07 -4.99 -2.52
CA VAL A 117 7.80 -4.07 -3.63
C VAL A 117 7.08 -2.84 -3.09
N VAL A 118 7.58 -1.65 -3.42
CA VAL A 118 6.96 -0.37 -3.07
C VAL A 118 6.75 0.45 -4.34
N GLY A 119 5.55 0.98 -4.53
CA GLY A 119 5.26 1.82 -5.68
C GLY A 119 3.91 2.53 -5.55
N THR A 120 3.56 3.28 -6.59
CA THR A 120 2.27 3.96 -6.65
C THR A 120 1.16 3.01 -7.12
N ARG A 121 0.03 3.54 -7.46
CA ARG A 121 -1.20 2.83 -7.88
C ARG A 121 -0.95 1.58 -8.74
N THR A 122 -0.11 1.66 -9.75
CA THR A 122 0.15 0.54 -10.67
C THR A 122 0.90 -0.62 -10.03
N ALA A 123 1.61 -0.39 -8.93
CA ALA A 123 2.33 -1.44 -8.20
C ALA A 123 1.41 -2.56 -7.70
N ILE A 124 0.12 -2.28 -7.50
CA ILE A 124 -0.86 -3.31 -7.11
C ILE A 124 -0.97 -4.46 -8.13
N LEU A 125 -0.57 -4.21 -9.37
CA LEU A 125 -0.56 -5.18 -10.47
C LEU A 125 0.83 -5.80 -10.70
N ALA A 126 1.87 -5.38 -9.97
CA ALA A 126 3.24 -5.86 -10.13
C ALA A 126 3.34 -7.38 -10.01
N THR A 127 4.18 -8.00 -10.84
CA THR A 127 4.54 -9.41 -10.68
C THR A 127 5.41 -9.57 -9.45
N MET A 128 4.99 -10.41 -8.52
CA MET A 128 5.68 -10.66 -7.26
C MET A 128 5.48 -12.14 -6.87
N PRO A 129 6.52 -12.99 -6.94
CA PRO A 129 6.38 -14.43 -6.78
C PRO A 129 6.04 -14.85 -5.33
N ALA A 130 6.49 -14.09 -4.34
CA ALA A 130 6.37 -14.44 -2.92
C ALA A 130 5.80 -13.27 -2.10
N CYS A 131 4.57 -12.83 -2.44
CA CYS A 131 3.88 -11.80 -1.67
C CYS A 131 3.31 -12.40 -0.37
N GLY A 132 3.71 -11.85 0.77
CA GLY A 132 3.23 -12.30 2.08
C GLY A 132 2.13 -11.43 2.68
N ALA A 133 2.08 -10.13 2.33
CA ALA A 133 0.99 -9.22 2.67
C ALA A 133 0.91 -8.05 1.68
N ILE A 134 -0.25 -7.44 1.58
CA ILE A 134 -0.48 -6.22 0.81
C ILE A 134 -0.77 -5.09 1.79
N VAL A 135 -0.07 -3.97 1.65
CA VAL A 135 -0.27 -2.73 2.43
C VAL A 135 -0.65 -1.61 1.47
N VAL A 136 -1.75 -0.94 1.74
CA VAL A 136 -2.19 0.25 0.98
C VAL A 136 -2.17 1.43 1.93
N LEU A 137 -1.26 2.37 1.72
CA LEU A 137 -1.13 3.58 2.52
C LEU A 137 -2.06 4.66 2.00
N ASP A 138 -2.64 5.42 2.94
CA ASP A 138 -3.62 6.48 2.68
C ASP A 138 -4.73 6.02 1.72
N GLU A 139 -5.42 4.93 2.09
CA GLU A 139 -6.41 4.25 1.24
C GLU A 139 -7.56 5.15 0.80
N HIS A 140 -7.76 6.27 1.49
CA HIS A 140 -8.76 7.30 1.21
C HIS A 140 -8.35 8.27 0.09
N ASP A 141 -7.05 8.26 -0.32
CA ASP A 141 -6.52 9.21 -1.29
C ASP A 141 -7.00 8.87 -2.71
N ASP A 142 -7.53 9.88 -3.40
CA ASP A 142 -8.04 9.77 -4.78
C ASP A 142 -6.96 9.35 -5.79
N ALA A 143 -5.67 9.60 -5.50
CA ALA A 143 -4.57 9.13 -6.34
C ALA A 143 -4.51 7.60 -6.47
N LEU A 144 -5.15 6.86 -5.55
CA LEU A 144 -5.28 5.41 -5.61
C LEU A 144 -6.41 4.93 -6.53
N GLN A 145 -7.21 5.86 -7.05
CA GLN A 145 -8.17 5.59 -8.11
C GLN A 145 -7.57 5.93 -9.47
N ASN A 146 -7.78 5.07 -10.47
CA ASN A 146 -7.39 5.38 -11.84
C ASN A 146 -8.35 6.41 -12.43
N PRO A 147 -7.89 7.62 -12.85
CA PRO A 147 -8.77 8.66 -13.37
C PRO A 147 -9.27 8.36 -14.79
N GLY A 148 -8.58 7.46 -15.52
CA GLY A 148 -8.95 7.10 -16.89
C GLY A 148 -9.96 5.95 -16.95
N SER A 149 -10.44 5.66 -18.16
CA SER A 149 -11.31 4.50 -18.41
C SER A 149 -10.45 3.24 -18.67
N PRO A 150 -10.71 2.12 -17.97
CA PRO A 150 -11.66 1.96 -16.87
C PRO A 150 -11.16 2.61 -15.56
N THR A 151 -12.07 3.20 -14.81
CA THR A 151 -11.79 3.74 -13.48
C THR A 151 -11.73 2.59 -12.47
N TRP A 152 -10.53 2.18 -12.08
CA TRP A 152 -10.33 1.12 -11.08
C TRP A 152 -9.68 1.68 -9.81
N ASN A 153 -9.95 1.03 -8.68
CA ASN A 153 -9.44 1.44 -7.37
C ASN A 153 -8.48 0.37 -6.83
N VAL A 154 -7.37 0.83 -6.23
CA VAL A 154 -6.34 -0.02 -5.63
C VAL A 154 -6.91 -0.93 -4.55
N ARG A 155 -7.75 -0.43 -3.66
CA ARG A 155 -8.38 -1.19 -2.56
C ARG A 155 -9.09 -2.43 -3.08
N GLU A 156 -9.88 -2.28 -4.15
CA GLU A 156 -10.63 -3.40 -4.74
C GLU A 156 -9.70 -4.47 -5.31
N ILE A 157 -8.66 -4.05 -6.03
CA ILE A 157 -7.67 -4.99 -6.57
C ILE A 157 -6.87 -5.64 -5.43
N ALA A 158 -6.52 -4.88 -4.38
CA ALA A 158 -5.81 -5.39 -3.22
C ALA A 158 -6.62 -6.50 -2.53
N PHE A 159 -7.91 -6.29 -2.29
CA PHE A 159 -8.78 -7.29 -1.69
C PHE A 159 -8.91 -8.55 -2.55
N GLU A 160 -9.08 -8.41 -3.85
CA GLU A 160 -9.17 -9.55 -4.75
C GLU A 160 -7.84 -10.31 -4.85
N ARG A 161 -6.71 -9.57 -4.92
CA ARG A 161 -5.38 -10.16 -4.95
C ARG A 161 -5.08 -10.90 -3.64
N GLY A 162 -5.38 -10.28 -2.49
CA GLY A 162 -5.21 -10.90 -1.18
C GLY A 162 -6.04 -12.19 -1.02
N ARG A 163 -7.30 -12.17 -1.51
CA ARG A 163 -8.17 -13.35 -1.53
C ARG A 163 -7.58 -14.49 -2.37
N ARG A 164 -7.07 -14.19 -3.57
CA ARG A 164 -6.48 -15.20 -4.47
C ARG A 164 -5.21 -15.81 -3.91
N LEU A 165 -4.35 -14.98 -3.31
CA LEU A 165 -3.09 -15.41 -2.73
C LEU A 165 -3.23 -15.95 -1.30
N LYS A 166 -4.41 -15.82 -0.69
CA LYS A 166 -4.68 -16.15 0.72
C LYS A 166 -3.73 -15.44 1.69
N ILE A 167 -3.48 -14.17 1.43
CA ILE A 167 -2.62 -13.30 2.23
C ILE A 167 -3.41 -12.12 2.80
N PRO A 168 -2.97 -11.57 3.96
CA PRO A 168 -3.62 -10.41 4.55
C PRO A 168 -3.46 -9.15 3.70
N VAL A 169 -4.49 -8.31 3.73
CA VAL A 169 -4.50 -6.95 3.17
C VAL A 169 -4.69 -5.97 4.32
N VAL A 170 -3.76 -5.04 4.45
CA VAL A 170 -3.81 -3.96 5.45
C VAL A 170 -3.97 -2.64 4.71
N LEU A 171 -5.11 -2.01 4.89
CA LEU A 171 -5.36 -0.64 4.47
C LEU A 171 -4.97 0.30 5.59
N VAL A 172 -4.32 1.40 5.30
CA VAL A 172 -3.88 2.39 6.30
C VAL A 172 -4.50 3.73 5.95
N SER A 173 -5.11 4.39 6.92
CA SER A 173 -5.70 5.71 6.72
C SER A 173 -5.91 6.44 8.05
N PRO A 174 -5.69 7.75 8.12
CA PRO A 174 -6.15 8.56 9.25
C PRO A 174 -7.69 8.70 9.28
N THR A 175 -8.31 8.69 8.09
CA THR A 175 -9.76 8.82 7.89
C THR A 175 -10.27 7.70 6.99
N PRO A 176 -10.43 6.47 7.50
CA PRO A 176 -10.86 5.34 6.68
C PRO A 176 -12.17 5.59 5.96
N THR A 177 -12.25 5.15 4.69
CA THR A 177 -13.48 5.24 3.91
C THR A 177 -14.56 4.29 4.44
N LEU A 178 -15.83 4.63 4.20
CA LEU A 178 -16.95 3.79 4.64
C LEU A 178 -16.92 2.41 3.98
N GLU A 179 -16.55 2.34 2.71
CA GLU A 179 -16.42 1.09 1.97
C GLU A 179 -15.33 0.18 2.54
N ALA A 180 -14.25 0.76 3.06
CA ALA A 180 -13.20 0.02 3.71
C ALA A 180 -13.69 -0.49 5.09
N LEU A 181 -14.33 0.36 5.89
CA LEU A 181 -14.88 0.02 7.20
C LEU A 181 -15.95 -1.09 7.16
N GLN A 182 -16.73 -1.15 6.08
CA GLN A 182 -17.73 -2.21 5.90
C GLN A 182 -17.11 -3.59 5.63
N ARG A 183 -15.86 -3.65 5.18
CA ARG A 183 -15.26 -4.87 4.60
C ARG A 183 -14.00 -5.36 5.30
N ALA A 184 -13.49 -4.61 6.26
CA ALA A 184 -12.25 -4.90 6.96
C ALA A 184 -12.36 -4.62 8.45
N GLU A 185 -11.58 -5.35 9.25
CA GLU A 185 -11.51 -5.17 10.70
C GLU A 185 -10.71 -3.91 11.04
N LEU A 186 -11.32 -3.00 11.82
CA LEU A 186 -10.67 -1.78 12.25
C LEU A 186 -9.69 -2.05 13.39
N ARG A 187 -8.45 -1.59 13.22
CA ARG A 187 -7.44 -1.46 14.26
C ARG A 187 -7.02 0.00 14.42
N THR A 188 -6.82 0.40 15.64
CA THR A 188 -6.38 1.75 15.99
C THR A 188 -5.09 1.66 16.82
N THR A 189 -4.26 2.69 16.74
CA THR A 189 -3.16 2.88 17.68
C THR A 189 -3.71 3.23 19.08
N ASP A 190 -2.83 3.23 20.08
CA ASP A 190 -3.21 3.72 21.40
C ASP A 190 -3.59 5.21 21.35
N ARG A 191 -4.41 5.63 22.32
CA ARG A 191 -4.97 7.00 22.38
C ARG A 191 -3.89 8.09 22.45
N LYS A 192 -2.73 7.80 23.06
CA LYS A 192 -1.64 8.77 23.20
C LYS A 192 -0.95 8.98 21.85
N THR A 193 -0.59 7.90 21.16
CA THR A 193 0.00 7.93 19.81
C THR A 193 -0.94 8.61 18.82
N GLU A 194 -2.24 8.30 18.88
CA GLU A 194 -3.22 8.93 18.02
C GLU A 194 -3.25 10.46 18.24
N ARG A 195 -3.37 10.92 19.49
CA ARG A 195 -3.41 12.36 19.80
C ARG A 195 -2.14 13.10 19.38
N GLN A 196 -0.98 12.48 19.51
CA GLN A 196 0.30 13.07 19.11
C GLN A 196 0.48 13.14 17.60
N GLY A 197 -0.18 12.28 16.85
CA GLY A 197 -0.10 12.22 15.39
C GLY A 197 -1.02 13.22 14.67
N TRP A 198 -1.89 13.95 15.38
CA TRP A 198 -2.73 15.01 14.80
C TRP A 198 -2.11 16.38 14.98
N ALA A 199 -2.36 17.27 14.02
CA ALA A 199 -1.96 18.68 14.14
C ALA A 199 -2.66 19.33 15.35
N LYS A 200 -1.93 20.19 16.03
CA LYS A 200 -2.53 21.02 17.09
C LYS A 200 -3.39 22.10 16.43
N LEU A 201 -4.67 22.13 16.80
CA LEU A 201 -5.57 23.19 16.37
C LEU A 201 -5.36 24.42 17.26
N GLN A 202 -5.02 25.54 16.64
CA GLN A 202 -4.97 26.84 17.28
C GLN A 202 -6.04 27.73 16.62
N ILE A 203 -7.04 28.11 17.40
CA ILE A 203 -8.07 29.05 16.95
C ILE A 203 -7.61 30.45 17.33
N VAL A 204 -7.39 31.30 16.34
CA VAL A 204 -7.07 32.71 16.54
C VAL A 204 -8.31 33.53 16.20
N ASP A 205 -8.86 34.22 17.20
CA ASP A 205 -9.96 35.18 16.99
C ASP A 205 -9.33 36.49 16.49
N ARG A 206 -9.63 36.88 15.26
CA ARG A 206 -9.11 38.12 14.65
C ARG A 206 -10.06 39.29 14.71
N ARG A 207 -11.18 39.16 15.41
CA ARG A 207 -12.16 40.24 15.50
C ARG A 207 -11.61 41.52 16.08
N ASP A 208 -10.59 41.46 16.94
CA ASP A 208 -9.96 42.61 17.57
C ASP A 208 -8.78 43.17 16.74
N GLU A 209 -8.29 42.49 15.70
CA GLU A 209 -7.20 42.99 14.87
C GLU A 209 -7.64 44.07 13.87
N ASP A 210 -8.91 44.06 13.46
CA ASP A 210 -9.45 45.05 12.51
C ASP A 210 -9.72 46.41 13.19
N VAL A 211 -9.89 46.48 14.51
CA VAL A 211 -10.09 47.70 15.28
C VAL A 211 -8.79 48.49 15.45
N ALA A 212 -7.65 47.82 15.43
CA ALA A 212 -6.32 48.47 15.57
C ALA A 212 -5.78 49.06 14.26
N ARG A 213 -6.47 48.86 13.13
CA ARG A 213 -6.09 49.39 11.80
C ARG A 213 -6.98 50.51 11.28
N SER A 214 -7.98 50.95 12.05
CA SER A 214 -8.83 52.13 11.81
C SER A 214 -8.36 53.30 12.65
#